data_d733d81fbd09c94b386b76103e53c87d
#
_entry.id   d733d81fbd09c94b386b76103e53c87d
#
_cell.length_a   1.000
_cell.length_b   1.000
_cell.length_c   1.000
_cell.angle_alpha   90.00
_cell.angle_beta   90.00
_cell.angle_gamma   90.00
#
_symmetry.space_group_name_H-M   'P 1'
#
loop_
_entity.id
_entity.type
_entity.pdbx_description
1 polymer ?
#
loop_
_entity_poly.entity_id
_entity_poly.type
_entity_poly.pdbx_seq_one_letter_code
_entity_poly.pdbx_strand_id
1 'polypeptide(L)'
;YGDGVLVCGDAAMLCMNLGYSVRGMDFAVASGQMAGQAAVRALDAGDTSAAGLASYKQAMEDSFVIKDLETFRKWPHVMEGWDRMFAEYPVMARDIFNAMFSVDGKPQKPLMKRMMPIVKQRGLFKLAGEVRKAVKSL
;
A
#
# COMPACT_ATOMS: atom_id res chain seq x y z
N TYR A 1 -8.11 -0.29 21.48
CA TYR A 1 -8.44 -1.20 22.57
C TYR A 1 -8.94 -0.41 23.77
N GLY A 2 -9.65 -1.06 24.65
CA GLY A 2 -10.21 -0.45 25.84
C GLY A 2 -10.55 -1.52 26.88
N ASP A 3 -11.32 -1.12 27.92
CA ASP A 3 -11.70 -2.06 28.96
C ASP A 3 -12.52 -3.22 28.39
N GLY A 4 -12.01 -4.45 28.52
CA GLY A 4 -12.62 -5.67 28.02
C GLY A 4 -12.73 -5.81 26.50
N VAL A 5 -12.07 -4.93 25.69
CA VAL A 5 -12.18 -4.96 24.25
C VAL A 5 -10.86 -4.78 23.52
N LEU A 6 -10.63 -5.62 22.50
CA LEU A 6 -9.55 -5.51 21.52
C LEU A 6 -10.17 -5.44 20.11
N VAL A 7 -9.66 -4.55 19.27
CA VAL A 7 -10.08 -4.41 17.87
C VAL A 7 -8.87 -4.70 16.98
N CYS A 8 -9.02 -5.56 15.97
CA CYS A 8 -7.97 -5.97 15.07
C CYS A 8 -8.45 -6.04 13.61
N GLY A 9 -7.53 -6.21 12.68
CA GLY A 9 -7.84 -6.30 11.26
C GLY A 9 -8.54 -5.08 10.71
N ASP A 10 -9.42 -5.27 9.72
CA ASP A 10 -10.14 -4.18 9.04
C ASP A 10 -11.03 -3.37 9.99
N ALA A 11 -11.55 -4.00 11.06
CA ALA A 11 -12.31 -3.29 12.08
C ALA A 11 -11.50 -2.24 12.83
N ALA A 12 -10.17 -2.41 12.89
CA ALA A 12 -9.22 -1.43 13.42
C ALA A 12 -8.61 -0.55 12.32
N MET A 13 -9.16 -0.54 11.10
CA MET A 13 -8.64 0.17 9.92
C MET A 13 -7.22 -0.27 9.53
N LEU A 14 -6.81 -1.49 9.87
CA LEU A 14 -5.50 -2.04 9.55
C LEU A 14 -5.49 -2.55 8.10
N CYS A 15 -5.56 -1.64 7.17
CA CYS A 15 -5.50 -1.91 5.74
C CYS A 15 -4.68 -0.83 5.03
N MET A 16 -4.05 -1.19 3.93
CA MET A 16 -3.20 -0.30 3.15
C MET A 16 -3.41 -0.55 1.66
N ASN A 17 -3.60 0.53 0.89
CA ASN A 17 -3.64 0.48 -0.56
C ASN A 17 -2.55 1.39 -1.13
N LEU A 18 -1.59 0.80 -1.83
CA LEU A 18 -0.48 1.51 -2.49
C LEU A 18 -0.71 1.72 -3.99
N GLY A 19 -1.89 1.32 -4.50
CA GLY A 19 -2.23 1.37 -5.92
C GLY A 19 -1.72 0.17 -6.71
N TYR A 20 -0.53 -0.32 -6.42
CA TYR A 20 0.06 -1.55 -7.01
C TYR A 20 -0.04 -2.76 -6.08
N SER A 21 -0.30 -2.55 -4.82
CA SER A 21 -0.46 -3.59 -3.80
C SER A 21 -1.51 -3.17 -2.79
N VAL A 22 -2.40 -4.10 -2.45
CA VAL A 22 -3.39 -3.93 -1.39
C VAL A 22 -3.06 -4.93 -0.29
N ARG A 23 -2.90 -4.46 0.93
CA ARG A 23 -2.59 -5.27 2.10
C ARG A 23 -3.65 -5.06 3.17
N GLY A 24 -4.12 -6.13 3.75
CA GLY A 24 -5.12 -6.17 4.82
C GLY A 24 -5.13 -7.52 5.47
N MET A 25 -5.09 -8.62 4.69
CA MET A 25 -5.12 -9.98 5.23
C MET A 25 -3.94 -10.30 6.15
N ASP A 26 -2.73 -9.93 5.76
CA ASP A 26 -1.52 -10.09 6.56
C ASP A 26 -1.56 -9.25 7.85
N PHE A 27 -2.08 -8.02 7.76
CA PHE A 27 -2.30 -7.15 8.91
C PHE A 27 -3.38 -7.72 9.84
N ALA A 28 -4.48 -8.25 9.27
CA ALA A 28 -5.55 -8.86 10.05
C ALA A 28 -5.08 -10.10 10.82
N VAL A 29 -4.32 -10.97 10.17
CA VAL A 29 -3.76 -12.18 10.81
C VAL A 29 -2.79 -11.80 11.91
N ALA A 30 -1.84 -10.89 11.65
CA ALA A 30 -0.85 -10.47 12.62
C ALA A 30 -1.49 -9.76 13.83
N SER A 31 -2.38 -8.81 13.59
CA SER A 31 -3.07 -8.10 14.68
C SER A 31 -4.00 -9.01 15.49
N GLY A 32 -4.68 -9.95 14.83
CA GLY A 32 -5.50 -10.97 15.49
C GLY A 32 -4.67 -11.88 16.41
N GLN A 33 -3.49 -12.31 15.95
CA GLN A 33 -2.57 -13.10 16.77
C GLN A 33 -2.10 -12.30 18.01
N MET A 34 -1.72 -11.04 17.82
CA MET A 34 -1.30 -10.17 18.95
C MET A 34 -2.45 -9.90 19.91
N ALA A 35 -3.67 -9.68 19.40
CA ALA A 35 -4.86 -9.51 20.21
C ALA A 35 -5.16 -10.76 21.04
N GLY A 36 -5.12 -11.95 20.44
CA GLY A 36 -5.32 -13.22 21.13
C GLY A 36 -4.28 -13.44 22.24
N GLN A 37 -3.00 -13.18 21.96
CA GLN A 37 -1.95 -13.30 22.98
C GLN A 37 -2.11 -12.30 24.13
N ALA A 38 -2.54 -11.06 23.84
CA ALA A 38 -2.81 -10.07 24.88
C ALA A 38 -4.03 -10.45 25.72
N ALA A 39 -5.10 -10.97 25.09
CA ALA A 39 -6.28 -11.43 25.78
C ALA A 39 -5.97 -12.59 26.75
N VAL A 40 -5.20 -13.58 26.32
CA VAL A 40 -4.77 -14.69 27.18
C VAL A 40 -4.01 -14.16 28.39
N ARG A 41 -3.01 -13.30 28.19
CA ARG A 41 -2.23 -12.71 29.29
C ARG A 41 -3.11 -11.93 30.29
N ALA A 42 -4.07 -11.15 29.79
CA ALA A 42 -4.97 -10.35 30.60
C ALA A 42 -5.92 -11.25 31.44
N LEU A 43 -6.43 -12.32 30.84
CA LEU A 43 -7.28 -13.29 31.52
C LEU A 43 -6.51 -14.06 32.61
N ASP A 44 -5.29 -14.49 32.31
CA ASP A 44 -4.42 -15.18 33.27
C ASP A 44 -4.06 -14.28 34.48
N ALA A 45 -3.91 -12.97 34.21
CA ALA A 45 -3.65 -11.96 35.25
C ALA A 45 -4.91 -11.51 36.01
N GLY A 46 -6.10 -11.88 35.52
CA GLY A 46 -7.39 -11.40 36.08
C GLY A 46 -7.64 -9.91 35.84
N ASP A 47 -6.94 -9.27 34.89
CA ASP A 47 -7.07 -7.85 34.57
C ASP A 47 -7.36 -7.66 33.10
N THR A 48 -8.63 -7.46 32.77
CA THR A 48 -9.11 -7.17 31.41
C THR A 48 -9.33 -5.67 31.17
N SER A 49 -8.88 -4.81 32.07
CA SER A 49 -8.91 -3.36 31.86
C SER A 49 -8.01 -2.93 30.69
N ALA A 50 -8.13 -1.68 30.26
CA ALA A 50 -7.23 -1.11 29.27
C ALA A 50 -5.75 -1.24 29.68
N ALA A 51 -5.43 -1.17 30.99
CA ALA A 51 -4.09 -1.37 31.49
C ALA A 51 -3.61 -2.81 31.30
N GLY A 52 -4.44 -3.81 31.65
CA GLY A 52 -4.14 -5.23 31.47
C GLY A 52 -3.99 -5.62 29.99
N LEU A 53 -4.72 -4.95 29.09
CA LEU A 53 -4.68 -5.17 27.64
C LEU A 53 -3.60 -4.34 26.91
N ALA A 54 -2.84 -3.48 27.61
CA ALA A 54 -1.85 -2.58 27.00
C ALA A 54 -0.74 -3.31 26.23
N SER A 55 -0.47 -4.58 26.56
CA SER A 55 0.50 -5.41 25.85
C SER A 55 0.14 -5.60 24.36
N TYR A 56 -1.14 -5.47 23.99
CA TYR A 56 -1.58 -5.46 22.59
C TYR A 56 -1.02 -4.26 21.84
N LYS A 57 -1.16 -3.06 22.41
CA LYS A 57 -0.64 -1.83 21.81
C LYS A 57 0.87 -1.94 21.58
N GLN A 58 1.61 -2.35 22.61
CA GLN A 58 3.06 -2.50 22.51
C GLN A 58 3.45 -3.50 21.39
N ALA A 59 2.79 -4.66 21.35
CA ALA A 59 3.04 -5.65 20.29
C ALA A 59 2.75 -5.10 18.89
N MET A 60 1.69 -4.30 18.74
CA MET A 60 1.34 -3.66 17.46
C MET A 60 2.40 -2.63 17.05
N GLU A 61 2.85 -1.76 17.96
CA GLU A 61 3.86 -0.73 17.70
C GLU A 61 5.22 -1.34 17.33
N ASP A 62 5.59 -2.46 17.95
CA ASP A 62 6.82 -3.18 17.63
C ASP A 62 6.75 -3.98 16.33
N SER A 63 5.54 -4.25 15.84
CA SER A 63 5.29 -5.08 14.65
C SER A 63 5.53 -4.34 13.33
N PHE A 64 5.59 -5.14 12.25
CA PHE A 64 5.61 -4.60 10.90
C PHE A 64 4.30 -3.89 10.53
N VAL A 65 3.17 -4.21 11.18
CA VAL A 65 1.84 -3.64 10.87
C VAL A 65 1.86 -2.12 11.05
N ILE A 66 2.21 -1.64 12.24
CA ILE A 66 2.26 -0.20 12.52
C ILE A 66 3.41 0.46 11.77
N LYS A 67 4.58 -0.16 11.68
CA LYS A 67 5.75 0.38 10.97
C LYS A 67 5.47 0.60 9.48
N ASP A 68 4.78 -0.33 8.82
CA ASP A 68 4.39 -0.18 7.43
C ASP A 68 3.33 0.92 7.26
N LEU A 69 2.30 0.96 8.11
CA LEU A 69 1.28 2.01 8.09
C LEU A 69 1.88 3.40 8.32
N GLU A 70 2.86 3.54 9.21
CA GLU A 70 3.58 4.80 9.44
C GLU A 70 4.44 5.20 8.23
N THR A 71 5.16 4.25 7.66
CA THR A 71 5.99 4.46 6.47
C THR A 71 5.16 5.04 5.32
N PHE A 72 3.99 4.48 5.08
CA PHE A 72 3.12 4.87 3.96
C PHE A 72 1.99 5.83 4.35
N ARG A 73 2.03 6.43 5.54
CA ARG A 73 0.96 7.30 6.08
C ARG A 73 0.53 8.43 5.13
N LYS A 74 1.44 8.95 4.34
CA LYS A 74 1.17 10.06 3.40
C LYS A 74 0.61 9.58 2.05
N TRP A 75 0.72 8.29 1.76
CA TRP A 75 0.40 7.75 0.45
C TRP A 75 -1.08 7.91 0.03
N PRO A 76 -2.09 7.72 0.91
CA PRO A 76 -3.48 7.95 0.53
C PRO A 76 -3.73 9.35 -0.04
N HIS A 77 -3.18 10.39 0.58
CA HIS A 77 -3.33 11.77 0.08
C HIS A 77 -2.64 12.02 -1.27
N VAL A 78 -1.59 11.25 -1.58
CA VAL A 78 -0.97 11.31 -2.92
C VAL A 78 -1.87 10.67 -3.95
N MET A 79 -2.49 9.53 -3.62
CA MET A 79 -3.39 8.82 -4.53
C MET A 79 -4.70 9.57 -4.79
N GLU A 80 -5.28 10.20 -3.77
CA GLU A 80 -6.50 11.01 -3.91
C GLU A 80 -6.40 12.13 -4.96
N GLY A 81 -5.22 12.70 -5.12
CA GLY A 81 -4.97 13.74 -6.12
C GLY A 81 -4.33 13.23 -7.42
N TRP A 82 -4.35 11.91 -7.67
CA TRP A 82 -3.62 11.33 -8.79
C TRP A 82 -4.52 10.48 -9.71
N ASP A 83 -5.55 11.13 -10.28
CA ASP A 83 -6.55 10.48 -11.16
C ASP A 83 -5.92 9.70 -12.30
N ARG A 84 -4.80 10.20 -12.84
CA ARG A 84 -4.09 9.56 -13.96
C ARG A 84 -3.49 8.20 -13.61
N MET A 85 -3.23 7.93 -12.33
CA MET A 85 -2.71 6.64 -11.87
C MET A 85 -3.62 5.49 -12.28
N PHE A 86 -4.93 5.70 -12.21
CA PHE A 86 -5.93 4.67 -12.49
C PHE A 86 -6.52 4.78 -13.90
N ALA A 87 -6.53 5.96 -14.52
CA ALA A 87 -7.13 6.20 -15.83
C ALA A 87 -6.11 6.10 -16.98
N GLU A 88 -4.98 6.79 -16.88
CA GLU A 88 -4.05 6.94 -18.00
C GLU A 88 -2.86 5.96 -17.95
N TYR A 89 -2.30 5.69 -16.76
CA TYR A 89 -1.09 4.88 -16.66
C TYR A 89 -1.30 3.40 -16.98
N PRO A 90 -2.42 2.75 -16.64
CA PRO A 90 -2.68 1.38 -17.10
C PRO A 90 -2.75 1.30 -18.63
N VAL A 91 -3.35 2.29 -19.27
CA VAL A 91 -3.43 2.36 -20.75
C VAL A 91 -2.04 2.60 -21.35
N MET A 92 -1.25 3.50 -20.76
CA MET A 92 0.14 3.75 -21.18
C MET A 92 1.01 2.50 -21.03
N ALA A 93 0.88 1.78 -19.93
CA ALA A 93 1.60 0.53 -19.71
C ALA A 93 1.22 -0.52 -20.76
N ARG A 94 -0.07 -0.73 -21.02
CA ARG A 94 -0.56 -1.61 -22.09
C ARG A 94 0.06 -1.23 -23.44
N ASP A 95 0.04 0.05 -23.80
CA ASP A 95 0.53 0.53 -25.09
C ASP A 95 2.06 0.33 -25.21
N ILE A 96 2.79 0.54 -24.12
CA ILE A 96 4.23 0.24 -24.02
C ILE A 96 4.50 -1.26 -24.21
N PHE A 97 3.77 -2.13 -23.48
CA PHE A 97 3.93 -3.59 -23.63
C PHE A 97 3.59 -4.05 -25.04
N ASN A 98 2.51 -3.55 -25.64
CA ASN A 98 2.18 -3.83 -27.03
C ASN A 98 3.31 -3.38 -27.97
N ALA A 99 3.86 -2.17 -27.78
CA ALA A 99 4.99 -1.72 -28.57
C ALA A 99 6.25 -2.59 -28.39
N MET A 100 6.47 -3.16 -27.19
CA MET A 100 7.63 -4.03 -26.91
C MET A 100 7.51 -5.40 -27.59
N PHE A 101 6.35 -6.01 -27.52
CA PHE A 101 6.17 -7.43 -27.86
C PHE A 101 5.47 -7.68 -29.21
N SER A 102 4.95 -6.64 -29.88
CA SER A 102 4.34 -6.82 -31.22
C SER A 102 5.39 -7.14 -32.28
N VAL A 103 5.11 -8.19 -33.05
CA VAL A 103 5.89 -8.61 -34.25
C VAL A 103 4.97 -8.53 -35.45
N ASP A 104 5.29 -7.63 -36.40
CA ASP A 104 4.48 -7.33 -37.58
C ASP A 104 5.14 -7.74 -38.90
N GLY A 105 6.20 -8.55 -38.83
CA GLY A 105 6.95 -9.01 -40.01
C GLY A 105 7.84 -7.94 -40.64
N LYS A 106 7.95 -6.75 -40.03
CA LYS A 106 8.82 -5.65 -40.52
C LYS A 106 10.05 -5.51 -39.66
N PRO A 107 11.15 -4.90 -40.18
CA PRO A 107 12.33 -4.60 -39.38
C PRO A 107 12.00 -3.77 -38.15
N GLN A 108 12.41 -4.25 -36.99
CA GLN A 108 12.12 -3.61 -35.70
C GLN A 108 12.92 -2.32 -35.52
N LYS A 109 12.25 -1.26 -35.05
CA LYS A 109 12.90 -0.03 -34.62
C LYS A 109 13.48 -0.22 -33.21
N PRO A 110 14.56 0.49 -32.84
CA PRO A 110 15.07 0.47 -31.46
C PRO A 110 13.96 0.74 -30.43
N LEU A 111 13.96 0.01 -29.33
CA LEU A 111 12.90 0.01 -28.33
C LEU A 111 12.51 1.42 -27.86
N MET A 112 13.51 2.26 -27.55
CA MET A 112 13.25 3.65 -27.14
C MET A 112 12.52 4.48 -28.21
N LYS A 113 12.78 4.23 -29.49
CA LYS A 113 12.07 4.92 -30.58
C LYS A 113 10.60 4.47 -30.70
N ARG A 114 10.26 3.29 -30.19
CA ARG A 114 8.88 2.75 -30.16
C ARG A 114 8.13 3.24 -28.93
N MET A 115 8.77 3.32 -27.79
CA MET A 115 8.15 3.70 -26.50
C MET A 115 8.02 5.22 -26.32
N MET A 116 9.02 5.99 -26.74
CA MET A 116 9.07 7.44 -26.48
C MET A 116 7.87 8.23 -27.00
N PRO A 117 7.29 7.95 -28.17
CA PRO A 117 6.06 8.62 -28.61
C PRO A 117 4.89 8.41 -27.66
N ILE A 118 4.72 7.19 -27.12
CA ILE A 118 3.65 6.84 -26.17
C ILE A 118 3.79 7.67 -24.89
N VAL A 119 5.00 7.75 -24.33
CA VAL A 119 5.28 8.53 -23.12
C VAL A 119 5.10 10.03 -23.36
N LYS A 120 5.59 10.55 -24.51
CA LYS A 120 5.44 11.97 -24.88
C LYS A 120 3.98 12.38 -25.03
N GLN A 121 3.15 11.52 -25.64
CA GLN A 121 1.71 11.76 -25.79
C GLN A 121 1.00 11.97 -24.46
N ARG A 122 1.47 11.35 -23.39
CA ARG A 122 0.93 11.48 -22.02
C ARG A 122 1.53 12.63 -21.21
N GLY A 123 2.44 13.42 -21.79
CA GLY A 123 3.06 14.59 -21.17
C GLY A 123 4.24 14.22 -20.28
N LEU A 124 5.42 14.11 -20.86
CA LEU A 124 6.66 13.67 -20.19
C LEU A 124 6.97 14.48 -18.92
N PHE A 125 6.84 15.81 -18.98
CA PHE A 125 7.13 16.69 -17.82
C PHE A 125 6.12 16.51 -16.70
N LYS A 126 4.84 16.29 -17.05
CA LYS A 126 3.79 16.04 -16.07
C LYS A 126 4.04 14.70 -15.37
N LEU A 127 4.36 13.66 -16.13
CA LEU A 127 4.74 12.35 -15.61
C LEU A 127 5.95 12.44 -14.67
N ALA A 128 7.01 13.14 -15.06
CA ALA A 128 8.20 13.32 -14.23
C ALA A 128 7.87 14.04 -12.91
N GLY A 129 7.00 15.05 -12.94
CA GLY A 129 6.52 15.77 -11.76
C GLY A 129 5.72 14.86 -10.81
N GLU A 130 4.84 14.04 -11.35
CA GLU A 130 4.00 13.11 -10.60
C GLU A 130 4.86 12.00 -9.96
N VAL A 131 5.79 11.40 -10.71
CA VAL A 131 6.76 10.42 -10.19
C VAL A 131 7.60 11.04 -9.07
N ARG A 132 8.10 12.26 -9.24
CA ARG A 132 8.86 12.96 -8.19
C ARG A 132 8.02 13.17 -6.92
N LYS A 133 6.73 13.52 -7.06
CA LYS A 133 5.81 13.67 -5.92
C LYS A 133 5.61 12.33 -5.20
N ALA A 134 5.40 11.24 -5.95
CA ALA A 134 5.25 9.90 -5.41
C ALA A 134 6.50 9.45 -4.63
N VAL A 135 7.69 9.56 -5.24
CA VAL A 135 8.97 9.16 -4.60
C VAL A 135 9.26 9.93 -3.31
N LYS A 136 8.82 11.20 -3.20
CA LYS A 136 8.98 11.97 -1.94
C LYS A 136 8.01 11.57 -0.83
N SER A 137 7.01 10.75 -1.14
CA SER A 137 5.94 10.34 -0.23
C SER A 137 6.09 8.89 0.22
N LEU A 138 7.02 8.18 -0.38
CA LEU A 138 7.50 6.86 -0.02
C LEU A 138 8.72 6.99 0.91
#